data_241b45592409110d746f1db4c7e8b808
#
_entry.id   241b45592409110d746f1db4c7e8b808
#
_cell.length_a   1.000
_cell.length_b   1.000
_cell.length_c   1.000
_cell.angle_alpha   90.00
_cell.angle_beta   90.00
_cell.angle_gamma   90.00
#
_symmetry.space_group_name_H-M   'P 1'
#
loop_
_entity.id
_entity.type
_entity.pdbx_description
1 polymer ?
#
loop_
_entity_poly.entity_id
_entity_poly.type
_entity_poly.pdbx_seq_one_letter_code
_entity_poly.pdbx_strand_id
1 'polypeptide(L)'
;MKVRREILIIFSMILLLVLPATSLGKEIKWVLERPVIPVLVKKPASPVLKVTLIRADNQPYTIQQIDLDLLGSTDVADVVSVAIYGTQENGLIDTSRLLYKALPATRKISFTDKVQVNQDSLSFWVAVTLKDTVSLDHRIQLNCNRIKTTKGNLKISEKGSKPLRVGVAVRQKGQDGCVSSRIPGLATSNQGTLLAIFDARYDYSRDLQGNIDIALHRSTDQGLTWQPVQTVLDMGEWGGLPQKYNGVSDACILVDKNTGDIYVAGLWMHGLLDKDGKWIEGLNESSTVWTHQWKGKGSQPGTGLKETCQFMIAKSTDDGLSWSFPDNITAKT
;
A
#
# COMPACT_ATOMS: atom_id res chain seq x y z
N MET A 1 45.96 2.44 -12.39
CA MET A 1 44.73 3.16 -11.94
C MET A 1 43.55 2.20 -12.03
N LYS A 2 43.12 1.63 -10.90
CA LYS A 2 42.01 0.66 -10.84
C LYS A 2 40.71 1.42 -10.53
N VAL A 3 39.79 1.40 -11.48
CA VAL A 3 38.44 1.94 -11.29
C VAL A 3 37.64 0.92 -10.48
N ARG A 4 37.27 1.24 -9.25
CA ARG A 4 36.29 0.47 -8.46
C ARG A 4 34.88 0.82 -8.94
N ARG A 5 34.17 -0.18 -9.45
CA ARG A 5 32.71 -0.13 -9.64
C ARG A 5 32.06 -0.36 -8.29
N GLU A 6 31.42 0.65 -7.75
CA GLU A 6 30.54 0.51 -6.62
C GLU A 6 29.16 0.06 -7.14
N ILE A 7 28.77 -1.14 -6.74
CA ILE A 7 27.43 -1.68 -7.00
C ILE A 7 26.51 -1.18 -5.91
N LEU A 8 25.58 -0.31 -6.28
CA LEU A 8 24.53 0.19 -5.40
C LEU A 8 23.49 -0.94 -5.20
N ILE A 9 23.54 -1.61 -4.06
CA ILE A 9 22.56 -2.63 -3.67
C ILE A 9 21.38 -1.91 -3.02
N ILE A 10 20.25 -1.85 -3.74
CA ILE A 10 18.97 -1.40 -3.18
C ILE A 10 18.43 -2.54 -2.33
N PHE A 11 18.49 -2.38 -1.00
CA PHE A 11 17.87 -3.28 -0.05
C PHE A 11 16.34 -3.10 -0.07
N SER A 12 15.65 -3.92 -0.87
CA SER A 12 14.24 -4.20 -0.69
C SER A 12 14.13 -5.29 0.39
N MET A 13 13.81 -4.90 1.61
CA MET A 13 13.68 -5.84 2.74
C MET A 13 12.32 -6.53 2.68
N ILE A 14 12.17 -7.48 1.76
CA ILE A 14 11.10 -8.49 1.81
C ILE A 14 11.66 -9.66 2.60
N LEU A 15 11.24 -9.80 3.86
CA LEU A 15 11.56 -10.96 4.69
C LEU A 15 10.79 -12.18 4.14
N LEU A 16 11.39 -12.87 3.17
CA LEU A 16 10.89 -14.13 2.62
C LEU A 16 11.31 -15.26 3.55
N LEU A 17 10.42 -15.75 4.40
CA LEU A 17 10.57 -17.06 5.00
C LEU A 17 10.14 -18.11 3.96
N VAL A 18 11.06 -18.47 3.05
CA VAL A 18 10.89 -19.59 2.14
C VAL A 18 11.37 -20.84 2.85
N LEU A 19 10.45 -21.67 3.35
CA LEU A 19 10.77 -23.05 3.70
C LEU A 19 10.43 -23.92 2.48
N PRO A 20 11.42 -24.51 1.79
CA PRO A 20 11.14 -25.42 0.69
C PRO A 20 10.61 -26.76 1.23
N ALA A 21 9.32 -27.02 1.03
CA ALA A 21 8.81 -28.37 1.17
C ALA A 21 9.16 -29.15 -0.11
N THR A 22 10.28 -29.86 -0.10
CA THR A 22 10.70 -30.71 -1.22
C THR A 22 9.89 -32.01 -1.19
N SER A 23 9.06 -32.25 -2.21
CA SER A 23 8.51 -33.58 -2.48
C SER A 23 9.51 -34.35 -3.34
N LEU A 24 10.25 -35.30 -2.73
CA LEU A 24 11.11 -36.18 -3.50
C LEU A 24 10.30 -36.99 -4.53
N GLY A 25 10.69 -36.92 -5.80
CA GLY A 25 10.22 -37.86 -6.84
C GLY A 25 9.04 -37.37 -7.70
N LYS A 26 8.69 -36.08 -7.71
CA LYS A 26 7.61 -35.57 -8.56
C LYS A 26 8.13 -34.60 -9.63
N GLU A 27 7.61 -34.75 -10.85
CA GLU A 27 7.95 -33.96 -12.03
C GLU A 27 7.54 -32.49 -11.92
N ILE A 28 6.68 -32.12 -10.95
CA ILE A 28 6.23 -30.74 -10.69
C ILE A 28 6.50 -30.41 -9.24
N LYS A 29 7.29 -29.35 -9.02
CA LYS A 29 7.49 -28.71 -7.70
C LYS A 29 6.51 -27.58 -7.51
N TRP A 30 6.25 -27.20 -6.26
CA TRP A 30 5.36 -26.09 -5.94
C TRP A 30 5.95 -25.21 -4.84
N VAL A 31 5.61 -23.92 -4.89
CA VAL A 31 5.94 -22.92 -3.87
C VAL A 31 4.67 -22.17 -3.53
N LEU A 32 4.45 -21.88 -2.25
CA LEU A 32 3.35 -21.03 -1.76
C LEU A 32 3.92 -19.74 -1.18
N GLU A 33 3.27 -18.63 -1.50
CA GLU A 33 3.55 -17.33 -0.93
C GLU A 33 2.25 -16.71 -0.42
N ARG A 34 2.31 -16.09 0.77
CA ARG A 34 1.17 -15.37 1.34
C ARG A 34 1.51 -13.89 1.51
N PRO A 35 0.62 -12.99 1.10
CA PRO A 35 0.80 -11.57 1.38
C PRO A 35 0.67 -11.32 2.89
N VAL A 36 1.39 -10.33 3.40
CA VAL A 36 1.30 -9.88 4.81
C VAL A 36 0.36 -8.66 4.92
N ILE A 37 -0.53 -8.50 3.96
CA ILE A 37 -1.50 -7.40 3.90
C ILE A 37 -2.90 -7.88 4.30
N PRO A 38 -3.76 -7.03 4.86
CA PRO A 38 -5.14 -7.36 5.13
C PRO A 38 -5.91 -7.73 3.85
N VAL A 39 -6.91 -8.58 4.00
CA VAL A 39 -7.94 -8.79 2.98
C VAL A 39 -8.90 -7.59 3.04
N LEU A 40 -9.01 -6.86 1.93
CA LEU A 40 -9.72 -5.59 1.94
C LEU A 40 -11.21 -5.75 1.64
N VAL A 41 -12.03 -5.14 2.50
CA VAL A 41 -13.46 -4.93 2.24
C VAL A 41 -13.64 -3.94 1.08
N LYS A 42 -14.71 -4.09 0.31
CA LYS A 42 -15.03 -3.26 -0.87
C LYS A 42 -13.95 -3.29 -1.98
N LYS A 43 -13.04 -4.23 -1.92
CA LYS A 43 -12.05 -4.45 -2.97
C LYS A 43 -12.28 -5.83 -3.59
N PRO A 44 -12.67 -5.90 -4.85
CA PRO A 44 -12.74 -7.18 -5.56
C PRO A 44 -11.34 -7.78 -5.68
N ALA A 45 -11.26 -9.10 -5.71
CA ALA A 45 -10.04 -9.86 -5.96
C ALA A 45 -8.87 -9.49 -5.03
N SER A 46 -9.10 -9.46 -3.72
CA SER A 46 -8.01 -9.34 -2.73
C SER A 46 -7.15 -10.60 -2.74
N PRO A 47 -5.83 -10.52 -3.06
CA PRO A 47 -4.94 -11.68 -3.13
C PRO A 47 -4.69 -12.25 -1.74
N VAL A 48 -4.81 -13.58 -1.58
CA VAL A 48 -4.63 -14.27 -0.29
C VAL A 48 -3.60 -15.39 -0.33
N LEU A 49 -3.35 -15.96 -1.51
CA LEU A 49 -2.37 -17.01 -1.71
C LEU A 49 -1.83 -16.97 -3.13
N LYS A 50 -0.50 -17.01 -3.27
CA LYS A 50 0.17 -17.24 -4.54
C LYS A 50 0.69 -18.66 -4.59
N VAL A 51 0.45 -19.32 -5.70
CA VAL A 51 0.96 -20.66 -5.99
C VAL A 51 1.85 -20.57 -7.22
N THR A 52 3.06 -21.10 -7.10
CA THR A 52 3.97 -21.25 -8.23
C THR A 52 4.22 -22.74 -8.45
N LEU A 53 3.91 -23.23 -9.63
CA LEU A 53 4.20 -24.58 -10.10
C LEU A 53 5.40 -24.54 -11.04
N ILE A 54 6.40 -25.39 -10.78
CA ILE A 54 7.66 -25.44 -11.52
C ILE A 54 7.83 -26.83 -12.09
N ARG A 55 7.99 -26.96 -13.40
CA ARG A 55 8.28 -28.23 -14.07
C ARG A 55 9.68 -28.69 -13.71
N ALA A 56 9.83 -29.99 -13.57
CA ALA A 56 11.16 -30.62 -13.49
C ALA A 56 11.62 -31.17 -14.86
N ASP A 57 10.70 -31.35 -15.81
CA ASP A 57 10.93 -31.73 -17.20
C ASP A 57 10.39 -30.67 -18.16
N ASN A 58 10.81 -30.70 -19.40
CA ASN A 58 10.39 -29.72 -20.40
C ASN A 58 9.04 -30.11 -21.11
N GLN A 59 8.25 -31.04 -20.53
CA GLN A 59 7.03 -31.50 -21.15
C GLN A 59 5.80 -30.72 -20.64
N PRO A 60 4.90 -30.28 -21.50
CA PRO A 60 3.66 -29.63 -21.12
C PRO A 60 2.81 -30.51 -20.21
N TYR A 61 1.99 -29.88 -19.39
CA TYR A 61 0.99 -30.56 -18.58
C TYR A 61 -0.29 -29.74 -18.48
N THR A 62 -1.37 -30.38 -18.05
CA THR A 62 -2.66 -29.73 -17.83
C THR A 62 -3.04 -29.78 -16.38
N ILE A 63 -3.39 -28.65 -15.79
CA ILE A 63 -4.08 -28.59 -14.49
C ILE A 63 -5.53 -29.01 -14.75
N GLN A 64 -5.99 -30.00 -14.00
CA GLN A 64 -7.34 -30.58 -14.14
C GLN A 64 -8.27 -30.18 -13.01
N GLN A 65 -7.70 -29.90 -11.82
CA GLN A 65 -8.46 -29.51 -10.64
C GLN A 65 -7.57 -28.82 -9.62
N ILE A 66 -8.12 -27.80 -8.96
CA ILE A 66 -7.50 -27.12 -7.81
C ILE A 66 -8.52 -27.18 -6.67
N ASP A 67 -8.13 -27.82 -5.55
CA ASP A 67 -8.95 -27.90 -4.35
C ASP A 67 -8.44 -26.97 -3.28
N LEU A 68 -9.33 -26.10 -2.84
CA LEU A 68 -9.11 -25.10 -1.81
C LEU A 68 -10.07 -25.31 -0.65
N ASP A 69 -9.75 -24.72 0.51
CA ASP A 69 -10.70 -24.55 1.61
C ASP A 69 -10.50 -23.22 2.34
N LEU A 70 -11.50 -22.85 3.12
CA LEU A 70 -11.52 -21.65 3.98
C LEU A 70 -11.43 -22.00 5.47
N LEU A 71 -10.85 -23.19 5.79
CA LEU A 71 -10.64 -23.60 7.17
C LEU A 71 -9.66 -22.67 7.88
N GLY A 72 -10.06 -22.19 9.07
CA GLY A 72 -9.29 -21.21 9.84
C GLY A 72 -9.78 -19.78 9.67
N SER A 73 -10.72 -19.51 8.74
CA SER A 73 -11.46 -18.26 8.69
C SER A 73 -12.41 -18.14 9.88
N THR A 74 -12.61 -16.93 10.40
CA THR A 74 -13.55 -16.67 11.50
C THR A 74 -14.99 -17.01 11.09
N ASP A 75 -15.41 -16.54 9.91
CA ASP A 75 -16.68 -16.90 9.30
C ASP A 75 -16.49 -17.07 7.79
N VAL A 76 -16.86 -18.23 7.26
CA VAL A 76 -16.79 -18.51 5.80
C VAL A 76 -17.81 -17.64 5.04
N ALA A 77 -18.91 -17.27 5.68
CA ALA A 77 -19.93 -16.42 5.07
C ALA A 77 -19.46 -14.99 4.77
N ASP A 78 -18.32 -14.55 5.31
CA ASP A 78 -17.71 -13.26 4.97
C ASP A 78 -17.18 -13.22 3.53
N VAL A 79 -16.84 -14.38 2.96
CA VAL A 79 -16.29 -14.48 1.62
C VAL A 79 -17.42 -14.70 0.62
N VAL A 80 -17.60 -13.75 -0.29
CA VAL A 80 -18.61 -13.84 -1.37
C VAL A 80 -18.15 -14.79 -2.44
N SER A 81 -16.89 -14.68 -2.87
CA SER A 81 -16.35 -15.49 -3.95
C SER A 81 -14.85 -15.68 -3.86
N VAL A 82 -14.39 -16.73 -4.53
CA VAL A 82 -12.97 -17.05 -4.72
C VAL A 82 -12.71 -17.16 -6.22
N ALA A 83 -11.62 -16.55 -6.70
CA ALA A 83 -11.20 -16.59 -8.10
C ALA A 83 -9.69 -16.80 -8.20
N ILE A 84 -9.21 -17.24 -9.37
CA ILE A 84 -7.77 -17.42 -9.62
C ILE A 84 -7.35 -16.56 -10.81
N TYR A 85 -6.29 -15.77 -10.58
CA TYR A 85 -5.73 -14.83 -11.52
C TYR A 85 -4.27 -15.14 -11.83
N GLY A 86 -3.81 -14.75 -13.02
CA GLY A 86 -2.40 -14.79 -13.37
C GLY A 86 -1.57 -13.77 -12.58
N THR A 87 -0.27 -13.77 -12.87
CA THR A 87 0.70 -12.80 -12.31
C THR A 87 1.20 -11.85 -13.39
N GLN A 88 1.48 -10.61 -12.99
CA GLN A 88 2.27 -9.65 -13.76
C GLN A 88 3.75 -10.04 -13.75
N GLU A 89 4.59 -9.41 -14.57
CA GLU A 89 6.04 -9.65 -14.61
C GLU A 89 6.74 -9.40 -13.25
N ASN A 90 6.26 -8.42 -12.50
CA ASN A 90 6.76 -8.12 -11.14
C ASN A 90 6.22 -9.07 -10.05
N GLY A 91 5.47 -10.11 -10.44
CA GLY A 91 4.91 -11.12 -9.54
C GLY A 91 3.63 -10.70 -8.79
N LEU A 92 3.10 -9.49 -9.01
CA LEU A 92 1.83 -9.05 -8.45
C LEU A 92 0.65 -9.72 -9.17
N ILE A 93 -0.54 -9.66 -8.53
CA ILE A 93 -1.77 -10.15 -9.14
C ILE A 93 -2.10 -9.35 -10.41
N ASP A 94 -2.45 -10.07 -11.47
CA ASP A 94 -2.98 -9.49 -12.70
C ASP A 94 -4.48 -9.76 -12.79
N THR A 95 -5.28 -8.79 -12.36
CA THR A 95 -6.75 -8.92 -12.35
C THR A 95 -7.38 -8.91 -13.74
N SER A 96 -6.63 -8.55 -14.79
CA SER A 96 -7.07 -8.65 -16.18
C SER A 96 -6.91 -10.07 -16.73
N ARG A 97 -6.04 -10.88 -16.12
CA ARG A 97 -5.74 -12.27 -16.52
C ARG A 97 -6.44 -13.28 -15.62
N LEU A 98 -7.74 -13.44 -15.82
CA LEU A 98 -8.53 -14.44 -15.10
C LEU A 98 -8.21 -15.86 -15.63
N LEU A 99 -7.73 -16.75 -14.76
CA LEU A 99 -7.46 -18.15 -15.09
C LEU A 99 -8.66 -19.05 -14.77
N TYR A 100 -9.34 -18.77 -13.65
CA TYR A 100 -10.56 -19.47 -13.26
C TYR A 100 -11.59 -18.48 -12.77
N LYS A 101 -12.82 -18.61 -13.28
CA LYS A 101 -13.96 -17.76 -12.92
C LYS A 101 -14.22 -17.81 -11.41
N ALA A 102 -14.70 -16.71 -10.88
CA ALA A 102 -15.11 -16.64 -9.49
C ALA A 102 -16.22 -17.65 -9.18
N LEU A 103 -16.00 -18.44 -8.14
CA LEU A 103 -17.01 -19.35 -7.59
C LEU A 103 -17.55 -18.77 -6.27
N PRO A 104 -18.84 -18.97 -5.97
CA PRO A 104 -19.37 -18.68 -4.64
C PRO A 104 -18.54 -19.37 -3.56
N ALA A 105 -18.25 -18.66 -2.49
CA ALA A 105 -17.44 -19.22 -1.42
C ALA A 105 -18.24 -20.20 -0.57
N THR A 106 -17.69 -21.39 -0.46
CA THR A 106 -18.13 -22.43 0.46
C THR A 106 -16.92 -22.92 1.25
N ARG A 107 -17.13 -23.74 2.26
CA ARG A 107 -16.02 -24.25 3.08
C ARG A 107 -14.96 -25.00 2.27
N LYS A 108 -15.38 -25.69 1.19
CA LYS A 108 -14.49 -26.36 0.23
C LYS A 108 -14.85 -25.89 -1.17
N ILE A 109 -13.84 -25.56 -1.94
CA ILE A 109 -13.98 -25.00 -3.29
C ILE A 109 -13.12 -25.81 -4.23
N SER A 110 -13.66 -26.22 -5.36
CA SER A 110 -12.93 -26.95 -6.40
C SER A 110 -13.10 -26.27 -7.74
N PHE A 111 -12.00 -25.88 -8.34
CA PHE A 111 -11.92 -25.42 -9.72
C PHE A 111 -11.59 -26.61 -10.62
N THR A 112 -12.40 -26.85 -11.63
CA THR A 112 -12.29 -28.03 -12.52
C THR A 112 -12.07 -27.69 -13.99
N ASP A 113 -12.03 -26.41 -14.34
CA ASP A 113 -11.66 -25.98 -15.68
C ASP A 113 -10.20 -26.38 -15.96
N LYS A 114 -9.95 -26.83 -17.20
CA LYS A 114 -8.62 -27.31 -17.58
C LYS A 114 -7.74 -26.15 -18.04
N VAL A 115 -6.55 -26.03 -17.47
CA VAL A 115 -5.53 -25.04 -17.86
C VAL A 115 -4.29 -25.75 -18.34
N GLN A 116 -3.93 -25.54 -19.60
CA GLN A 116 -2.70 -26.09 -20.19
C GLN A 116 -1.50 -25.20 -19.80
N VAL A 117 -0.43 -25.84 -19.35
CA VAL A 117 0.82 -25.19 -18.93
C VAL A 117 1.94 -25.63 -19.86
N ASN A 118 2.40 -24.69 -20.68
CA ASN A 118 3.47 -24.91 -21.67
C ASN A 118 4.82 -24.33 -21.18
N GLN A 119 4.77 -23.38 -20.24
CA GLN A 119 5.94 -22.70 -19.68
C GLN A 119 6.62 -23.56 -18.60
N ASP A 120 7.87 -23.25 -18.30
CA ASP A 120 8.66 -23.93 -17.25
C ASP A 120 8.10 -23.70 -15.86
N SER A 121 7.45 -22.57 -15.65
CA SER A 121 6.73 -22.27 -14.42
C SER A 121 5.41 -21.57 -14.71
N LEU A 122 4.42 -21.82 -13.85
CA LEU A 122 3.16 -21.09 -13.80
C LEU A 122 2.96 -20.55 -12.40
N SER A 123 2.87 -19.24 -12.28
CA SER A 123 2.46 -18.57 -11.04
C SER A 123 1.04 -18.02 -11.19
N PHE A 124 0.24 -18.20 -10.14
CA PHE A 124 -1.10 -17.64 -10.07
C PHE A 124 -1.46 -17.23 -8.65
N TRP A 125 -2.36 -16.26 -8.55
CA TRP A 125 -2.92 -15.79 -7.30
C TRP A 125 -4.32 -16.33 -7.09
N VAL A 126 -4.59 -16.86 -5.90
CA VAL A 126 -5.94 -17.08 -5.42
C VAL A 126 -6.37 -15.81 -4.69
N ALA A 127 -7.51 -15.28 -5.09
CA ALA A 127 -8.05 -14.04 -4.55
C ALA A 127 -9.48 -14.25 -4.06
N VAL A 128 -9.85 -13.48 -3.04
CA VAL A 128 -11.20 -13.50 -2.46
C VAL A 128 -11.86 -12.13 -2.59
N THR A 129 -13.18 -12.14 -2.67
CA THR A 129 -14.02 -10.96 -2.53
C THR A 129 -14.82 -11.09 -1.25
N LEU A 130 -14.77 -10.10 -0.39
CA LEU A 130 -15.51 -10.06 0.88
C LEU A 130 -16.86 -9.37 0.71
N LYS A 131 -17.78 -9.66 1.65
CA LYS A 131 -18.96 -8.83 1.86
C LYS A 131 -18.56 -7.43 2.32
N ASP A 132 -19.36 -6.44 2.00
CA ASP A 132 -19.09 -5.05 2.43
C ASP A 132 -19.30 -4.82 3.93
N THR A 133 -19.97 -5.76 4.61
CA THR A 133 -20.35 -5.67 6.04
C THR A 133 -19.53 -6.58 6.95
N VAL A 134 -18.36 -7.04 6.50
CA VAL A 134 -17.49 -7.92 7.30
C VAL A 134 -16.93 -7.18 8.50
N SER A 135 -16.94 -7.83 9.66
CA SER A 135 -16.26 -7.30 10.85
C SER A 135 -14.75 -7.22 10.64
N LEU A 136 -14.14 -6.09 11.02
CA LEU A 136 -12.68 -5.90 10.94
C LEU A 136 -11.91 -6.78 11.94
N ASP A 137 -12.58 -7.36 12.95
CA ASP A 137 -12.01 -8.32 13.89
C ASP A 137 -11.91 -9.73 13.30
N HIS A 138 -12.64 -9.99 12.21
CA HIS A 138 -12.60 -11.28 11.55
C HIS A 138 -11.28 -11.52 10.83
N ARG A 139 -11.03 -12.77 10.51
CA ARG A 139 -9.83 -13.22 9.81
C ARG A 139 -10.20 -14.18 8.70
N ILE A 140 -9.44 -14.11 7.61
CA ILE A 140 -9.65 -14.95 6.44
C ILE A 140 -8.43 -15.85 6.28
N GLN A 141 -8.69 -17.14 6.16
CA GLN A 141 -7.68 -18.14 5.79
C GLN A 141 -8.17 -18.93 4.60
N LEU A 142 -7.34 -19.02 3.58
CA LEU A 142 -7.57 -19.85 2.43
C LEU A 142 -6.39 -20.79 2.27
N ASN A 143 -6.67 -22.10 2.14
CA ASN A 143 -5.67 -23.14 1.97
C ASN A 143 -5.81 -23.78 0.59
N CYS A 144 -4.68 -24.13 -0.02
CA CYS A 144 -4.65 -25.01 -1.19
C CYS A 144 -4.28 -26.41 -0.73
N ASN A 145 -5.15 -27.38 -0.97
CA ASN A 145 -4.96 -28.75 -0.45
C ASN A 145 -4.40 -29.69 -1.50
N ARG A 146 -4.86 -29.51 -2.75
CA ARG A 146 -4.49 -30.39 -3.83
C ARG A 146 -4.57 -29.68 -5.18
N ILE A 147 -3.61 -29.98 -6.04
CA ILE A 147 -3.69 -29.66 -7.46
C ILE A 147 -3.54 -30.97 -8.25
N LYS A 148 -4.59 -31.33 -9.00
CA LYS A 148 -4.58 -32.48 -9.90
C LYS A 148 -4.08 -32.04 -11.26
N THR A 149 -3.11 -32.75 -11.80
CA THR A 149 -2.57 -32.51 -13.14
C THR A 149 -2.55 -33.80 -13.96
N THR A 150 -2.28 -33.68 -15.25
CA THR A 150 -2.03 -34.86 -16.12
C THR A 150 -0.79 -35.65 -15.73
N LYS A 151 0.12 -35.06 -14.93
CA LYS A 151 1.33 -35.70 -14.42
C LYS A 151 1.20 -36.20 -12.97
N GLY A 152 0.01 -36.13 -12.38
CA GLY A 152 -0.25 -36.65 -11.05
C GLY A 152 -0.92 -35.65 -10.10
N ASN A 153 -1.11 -36.08 -8.87
CA ASN A 153 -1.74 -35.30 -7.81
C ASN A 153 -0.68 -34.68 -6.91
N LEU A 154 -0.65 -33.37 -6.85
CA LEU A 154 0.17 -32.62 -5.93
C LEU A 154 -0.62 -32.42 -4.62
N LYS A 155 -0.21 -33.08 -3.54
CA LYS A 155 -0.70 -32.76 -2.20
C LYS A 155 0.03 -31.53 -1.73
N ILE A 156 -0.71 -30.48 -1.43
CA ILE A 156 -0.17 -29.20 -0.97
C ILE A 156 -0.50 -29.09 0.52
N SER A 157 0.50 -28.89 1.34
CA SER A 157 0.29 -28.67 2.77
C SER A 157 1.23 -27.59 3.25
N GLU A 158 0.69 -26.63 3.94
CA GLU A 158 1.42 -25.55 4.59
C GLU A 158 1.24 -25.67 6.10
N LYS A 159 2.33 -25.84 6.83
CA LYS A 159 2.28 -25.85 8.30
C LYS A 159 2.42 -24.43 8.83
N GLY A 160 1.53 -24.04 9.76
CA GLY A 160 1.66 -22.77 10.48
C GLY A 160 1.24 -21.52 9.70
N SER A 161 0.46 -21.67 8.63
CA SER A 161 -0.13 -20.50 7.96
C SER A 161 -1.03 -19.73 8.93
N LYS A 162 -0.86 -18.39 8.96
CA LYS A 162 -1.67 -17.51 9.81
C LYS A 162 -2.82 -16.92 9.02
N PRO A 163 -4.03 -16.83 9.61
CA PRO A 163 -5.14 -16.12 8.99
C PRO A 163 -4.80 -14.65 8.77
N LEU A 164 -5.22 -14.11 7.64
CA LEU A 164 -5.05 -12.70 7.30
C LEU A 164 -6.11 -11.86 8.01
N ARG A 165 -5.74 -10.65 8.42
CA ARG A 165 -6.69 -9.68 8.96
C ARG A 165 -7.63 -9.19 7.87
N VAL A 166 -8.83 -8.79 8.24
CA VAL A 166 -9.71 -7.97 7.40
C VAL A 166 -9.34 -6.50 7.60
N GLY A 167 -9.49 -5.69 6.58
CA GLY A 167 -9.19 -4.27 6.65
C GLY A 167 -9.96 -3.46 5.61
N VAL A 168 -9.94 -2.15 5.78
CA VAL A 168 -10.48 -1.17 4.82
C VAL A 168 -9.32 -0.35 4.28
N ALA A 169 -9.27 -0.16 2.97
CA ALA A 169 -8.34 0.79 2.38
C ALA A 169 -8.93 2.19 2.56
N VAL A 170 -8.33 3.00 3.44
CA VAL A 170 -8.73 4.41 3.60
C VAL A 170 -8.49 5.17 2.30
N ARG A 171 -7.36 4.90 1.63
CA ARG A 171 -7.03 5.45 0.31
C ARG A 171 -6.41 4.41 -0.61
N GLN A 172 -6.59 4.66 -1.91
CA GLN A 172 -5.93 3.93 -2.98
C GLN A 172 -5.19 4.90 -3.90
N LYS A 173 -4.15 4.41 -4.57
CA LYS A 173 -3.37 5.19 -5.54
C LYS A 173 -4.29 5.78 -6.61
N GLY A 174 -4.10 7.05 -6.92
CA GLY A 174 -4.84 7.77 -7.98
C GLY A 174 -6.17 8.37 -7.53
N GLN A 175 -6.60 8.19 -6.27
CA GLN A 175 -7.80 8.85 -5.76
C GLN A 175 -7.59 10.35 -5.58
N ASP A 176 -8.63 11.14 -5.86
CA ASP A 176 -8.68 12.60 -5.70
C ASP A 176 -7.49 13.33 -6.36
N GLY A 177 -7.04 12.83 -7.52
CA GLY A 177 -5.93 13.42 -8.27
C GLY A 177 -4.53 13.14 -7.70
N CYS A 178 -4.41 12.44 -6.56
CA CYS A 178 -3.11 12.15 -5.95
C CYS A 178 -2.38 11.03 -6.70
N VAL A 179 -1.16 11.30 -7.13
CA VAL A 179 -0.25 10.27 -7.65
C VAL A 179 0.15 9.29 -6.54
N SER A 180 0.32 9.81 -5.31
CA SER A 180 0.72 9.02 -4.16
C SER A 180 0.16 9.59 -2.87
N SER A 181 -0.15 8.73 -1.90
CA SER A 181 -0.44 9.10 -0.50
C SER A 181 0.63 8.45 0.38
N ARG A 182 1.31 9.28 1.19
CA ARG A 182 2.43 8.83 2.03
C ARG A 182 2.34 9.40 3.44
N ILE A 183 3.25 8.98 4.31
CA ILE A 183 3.36 9.44 5.70
C ILE A 183 2.00 9.35 6.43
N PRO A 184 1.38 8.17 6.50
CA PRO A 184 0.08 8.03 7.13
C PRO A 184 0.17 8.19 8.64
N GLY A 185 -0.75 8.96 9.22
CA GLY A 185 -0.99 9.05 10.65
C GLY A 185 -2.43 8.66 10.98
N LEU A 186 -2.65 8.10 12.17
CA LEU A 186 -3.98 7.74 12.66
C LEU A 186 -4.12 8.16 14.11
N ALA A 187 -5.18 8.90 14.41
CA ALA A 187 -5.54 9.27 15.78
C ALA A 187 -7.03 9.02 16.02
N THR A 188 -7.40 8.95 17.30
CA THR A 188 -8.79 8.88 17.74
C THR A 188 -9.10 10.10 18.57
N SER A 189 -10.13 10.85 18.20
CA SER A 189 -10.59 12.03 18.93
C SER A 189 -11.23 11.64 20.26
N ASN A 190 -11.52 12.63 21.10
CA ASN A 190 -12.24 12.41 22.35
C ASN A 190 -13.68 11.93 22.13
N GLN A 191 -14.26 12.17 20.95
CA GLN A 191 -15.60 11.69 20.56
C GLN A 191 -15.58 10.28 19.95
N GLY A 192 -14.38 9.67 19.78
CA GLY A 192 -14.24 8.35 19.18
C GLY A 192 -14.10 8.37 17.66
N THR A 193 -14.07 9.55 17.03
CA THR A 193 -13.83 9.69 15.58
C THR A 193 -12.41 9.28 15.24
N LEU A 194 -12.25 8.41 14.25
CA LEU A 194 -10.95 8.08 13.68
C LEU A 194 -10.55 9.14 12.66
N LEU A 195 -9.31 9.60 12.74
CA LEU A 195 -8.72 10.66 11.94
C LEU A 195 -7.48 10.10 11.25
N ALA A 196 -7.57 9.85 9.95
CA ALA A 196 -6.47 9.30 9.15
C ALA A 196 -5.88 10.41 8.28
N ILE A 197 -4.69 10.88 8.63
CA ILE A 197 -3.96 11.90 7.88
C ILE A 197 -2.91 11.28 6.97
N PHE A 198 -2.51 12.03 5.96
CA PHE A 198 -1.48 11.62 5.01
C PHE A 198 -0.99 12.81 4.19
N ASP A 199 0.20 12.68 3.60
CA ASP A 199 0.66 13.56 2.52
C ASP A 199 -0.13 13.22 1.25
N ALA A 200 -0.87 14.19 0.72
CA ALA A 200 -1.52 14.12 -0.59
C ALA A 200 -0.57 14.67 -1.65
N ARG A 201 0.09 13.78 -2.41
CA ARG A 201 1.12 14.14 -3.39
C ARG A 201 0.52 14.10 -4.79
N TYR A 202 0.42 15.24 -5.43
CA TYR A 202 -0.31 15.40 -6.70
C TYR A 202 0.58 15.21 -7.92
N ASP A 203 1.84 15.67 -7.88
CA ASP A 203 2.71 15.65 -9.05
C ASP A 203 3.52 14.36 -9.18
N TYR A 204 4.14 13.90 -8.08
CA TYR A 204 4.95 12.68 -8.03
C TYR A 204 5.04 12.10 -6.62
N SER A 205 5.63 10.89 -6.51
CA SER A 205 5.67 10.16 -5.24
C SER A 205 6.75 10.61 -4.26
N ARG A 206 7.66 11.49 -4.68
CA ARG A 206 8.84 11.92 -3.90
C ARG A 206 8.50 12.91 -2.81
N ASP A 207 9.43 13.02 -1.85
CA ASP A 207 9.38 14.01 -0.80
C ASP A 207 9.72 15.39 -1.37
N LEU A 208 9.09 16.41 -0.82
CA LEU A 208 9.37 17.82 -1.01
C LEU A 208 9.67 18.27 -2.45
N GLN A 209 9.31 19.47 -2.75
CA GLN A 209 9.09 20.07 -4.05
C GLN A 209 8.06 19.30 -4.89
N GLY A 210 6.97 19.92 -5.07
CA GLY A 210 5.78 19.47 -5.74
C GLY A 210 4.57 20.03 -5.01
N ASN A 211 3.42 19.87 -5.60
CA ASN A 211 2.17 20.13 -4.93
C ASN A 211 1.92 18.97 -3.95
N ILE A 212 2.13 19.23 -2.67
CA ILE A 212 1.92 18.29 -1.57
C ILE A 212 1.14 19.01 -0.48
N ASP A 213 -0.02 18.45 -0.11
CA ASP A 213 -0.83 18.92 1.01
C ASP A 213 -0.89 17.86 2.11
N ILE A 214 -1.20 18.26 3.33
CA ILE A 214 -1.63 17.30 4.35
C ILE A 214 -3.14 17.23 4.31
N ALA A 215 -3.65 16.03 4.05
CA ALA A 215 -5.05 15.75 3.94
C ALA A 215 -5.52 14.73 4.98
N LEU A 216 -6.83 14.67 5.19
CA LEU A 216 -7.47 13.90 6.24
C LEU A 216 -8.70 13.16 5.70
N HIS A 217 -8.90 11.94 6.17
CA HIS A 217 -10.21 11.27 6.17
C HIS A 217 -10.71 11.08 7.60
N ARG A 218 -12.01 11.23 7.80
CA ARG A 218 -12.69 10.98 9.08
C ARG A 218 -13.56 9.74 9.00
N SER A 219 -13.66 8.99 10.11
CA SER A 219 -14.59 7.90 10.27
C SER A 219 -15.26 7.98 11.64
N THR A 220 -16.59 7.92 11.67
CA THR A 220 -17.41 7.91 12.90
C THR A 220 -18.01 6.55 13.21
N ASP A 221 -17.64 5.52 12.44
CA ASP A 221 -18.16 4.14 12.54
C ASP A 221 -17.04 3.12 12.73
N GLN A 222 -15.99 3.50 13.47
CA GLN A 222 -14.84 2.64 13.80
C GLN A 222 -14.06 2.15 12.58
N GLY A 223 -14.03 2.94 11.50
CA GLY A 223 -13.23 2.66 10.31
C GLY A 223 -13.92 1.81 9.24
N LEU A 224 -15.21 1.50 9.40
CA LEU A 224 -16.00 0.78 8.39
C LEU A 224 -16.23 1.63 7.13
N THR A 225 -16.50 2.92 7.34
CA THR A 225 -16.58 3.91 6.24
C THR A 225 -15.76 5.16 6.56
N TRP A 226 -15.33 5.83 5.52
CA TRP A 226 -14.51 7.04 5.61
C TRP A 226 -15.15 8.16 4.80
N GLN A 227 -15.24 9.33 5.41
CA GLN A 227 -15.78 10.52 4.78
C GLN A 227 -14.87 11.00 3.63
N PRO A 228 -15.35 11.83 2.71
CA PRO A 228 -14.53 12.44 1.66
C PRO A 228 -13.26 13.08 2.21
N VAL A 229 -12.24 13.14 1.37
CA VAL A 229 -10.97 13.79 1.72
C VAL A 229 -11.17 15.26 2.06
N GLN A 230 -10.46 15.73 3.07
CA GLN A 230 -10.39 17.13 3.47
C GLN A 230 -8.93 17.56 3.50
N THR A 231 -8.59 18.65 2.84
CA THR A 231 -7.27 19.27 2.96
C THR A 231 -7.18 20.04 4.27
N VAL A 232 -6.10 19.81 5.03
CA VAL A 232 -5.88 20.42 6.34
C VAL A 232 -4.76 21.47 6.30
N LEU A 233 -3.64 21.13 5.66
CA LEU A 233 -2.53 22.04 5.45
C LEU A 233 -2.26 22.13 3.96
N ASP A 234 -2.48 23.32 3.40
CA ASP A 234 -2.19 23.72 2.02
C ASP A 234 -1.61 25.13 2.06
N MET A 235 -0.43 25.31 1.51
CA MET A 235 0.22 26.63 1.44
C MET A 235 -0.12 27.37 0.16
N GLY A 236 -0.74 26.73 -0.83
CA GLY A 236 -1.17 27.32 -2.06
C GLY A 236 -0.05 28.04 -2.81
N GLU A 237 -0.37 29.21 -3.37
CA GLU A 237 0.61 30.12 -3.94
C GLU A 237 1.16 31.03 -2.85
N TRP A 238 2.45 30.98 -2.62
CA TRP A 238 3.07 31.78 -1.57
C TRP A 238 4.44 32.26 -2.00
N GLY A 239 4.84 33.46 -1.50
CA GLY A 239 6.17 34.03 -1.73
C GLY A 239 6.49 34.31 -3.20
N GLY A 240 5.48 34.53 -4.03
CA GLY A 240 5.64 34.75 -5.48
C GLY A 240 5.93 33.47 -6.27
N LEU A 241 5.79 32.29 -5.66
CA LEU A 241 5.94 31.00 -6.31
C LEU A 241 4.61 30.24 -6.36
N PRO A 242 4.33 29.51 -7.44
CA PRO A 242 3.13 28.69 -7.57
C PRO A 242 3.14 27.50 -6.61
N GLN A 243 1.98 26.91 -6.41
CA GLN A 243 1.74 25.81 -5.46
C GLN A 243 2.72 24.64 -5.60
N LYS A 244 3.16 24.30 -6.82
CA LYS A 244 4.18 23.25 -7.06
C LYS A 244 5.51 23.45 -6.33
N TYR A 245 5.76 24.62 -5.74
CA TYR A 245 6.92 24.90 -4.90
C TYR A 245 6.58 25.00 -3.41
N ASN A 246 5.33 24.86 -3.03
CA ASN A 246 4.84 25.09 -1.67
C ASN A 246 4.30 23.81 -1.00
N GLY A 247 5.02 22.72 -1.16
CA GLY A 247 4.62 21.44 -0.56
C GLY A 247 4.74 21.41 0.96
N VAL A 248 3.74 20.81 1.61
CA VAL A 248 3.74 20.49 3.03
C VAL A 248 3.73 18.97 3.19
N SER A 249 4.71 18.41 3.89
CA SER A 249 4.83 16.97 4.08
C SER A 249 5.16 16.58 5.51
N ASP A 250 5.36 15.26 5.74
CA ASP A 250 5.62 14.67 7.04
C ASP A 250 4.48 14.89 8.04
N ALA A 251 3.29 14.50 7.59
CA ALA A 251 2.03 14.64 8.32
C ALA A 251 2.10 14.06 9.74
N CYS A 252 1.75 14.88 10.72
CA CYS A 252 1.69 14.50 12.13
C CYS A 252 0.35 14.95 12.72
N ILE A 253 -0.27 14.13 13.57
CA ILE A 253 -1.55 14.45 14.23
C ILE A 253 -1.46 14.21 15.74
N LEU A 254 -2.01 15.13 16.51
CA LEU A 254 -2.11 15.08 17.96
C LEU A 254 -3.54 15.42 18.38
N VAL A 255 -4.10 14.67 19.30
CA VAL A 255 -5.35 14.98 20.00
C VAL A 255 -5.04 15.33 21.45
N ASP A 256 -5.31 16.56 21.86
CA ASP A 256 -5.23 16.95 23.27
C ASP A 256 -6.41 16.31 24.04
N LYS A 257 -6.09 15.38 24.91
CA LYS A 257 -7.10 14.64 25.67
C LYS A 257 -7.84 15.50 26.70
N ASN A 258 -7.27 16.63 27.15
CA ASN A 258 -7.88 17.52 28.13
C ASN A 258 -8.91 18.46 27.49
N THR A 259 -8.55 19.05 26.35
CA THR A 259 -9.41 20.03 25.66
C THR A 259 -10.27 19.41 24.57
N GLY A 260 -9.85 18.28 23.98
CA GLY A 260 -10.44 17.69 22.78
C GLY A 260 -9.94 18.34 21.48
N ASP A 261 -9.09 19.35 21.57
CA ASP A 261 -8.49 19.99 20.39
C ASP A 261 -7.63 19.02 19.60
N ILE A 262 -7.67 19.16 18.29
CA ILE A 262 -6.89 18.34 17.38
C ILE A 262 -5.90 19.24 16.65
N TYR A 263 -4.65 18.81 16.61
CA TYR A 263 -3.58 19.52 15.93
C TYR A 263 -3.02 18.64 14.82
N VAL A 264 -2.88 19.21 13.63
CA VAL A 264 -2.16 18.61 12.50
C VAL A 264 -0.97 19.49 12.18
N ALA A 265 0.19 18.88 12.08
CA ALA A 265 1.44 19.60 11.79
C ALA A 265 2.16 18.96 10.60
N GLY A 266 3.02 19.73 9.95
CA GLY A 266 3.86 19.29 8.85
C GLY A 266 5.00 20.24 8.57
N LEU A 267 5.91 19.82 7.72
CA LEU A 267 7.05 20.61 7.28
C LEU A 267 6.75 21.21 5.91
N TRP A 268 6.73 22.53 5.86
CA TRP A 268 6.58 23.27 4.61
C TRP A 268 7.94 23.56 4.01
N MET A 269 8.11 23.23 2.73
CA MET A 269 9.29 23.57 1.96
C MET A 269 8.91 24.44 0.76
N HIS A 270 9.56 25.60 0.67
CA HIS A 270 9.32 26.55 -0.39
C HIS A 270 10.31 26.37 -1.56
N GLY A 271 10.14 25.30 -2.32
CA GLY A 271 10.97 24.94 -3.45
C GLY A 271 12.36 24.43 -3.08
N LEU A 272 13.17 24.12 -4.08
CA LEU A 272 14.58 23.74 -3.96
C LEU A 272 15.47 24.77 -4.64
N LEU A 273 16.63 25.05 -4.09
CA LEU A 273 17.63 25.95 -4.64
C LEU A 273 18.85 25.19 -5.15
N ASP A 274 19.38 25.62 -6.28
CA ASP A 274 20.66 25.18 -6.80
C ASP A 274 21.84 25.83 -6.02
N LYS A 275 23.07 25.52 -6.44
CA LYS A 275 24.29 26.08 -5.83
C LYS A 275 24.41 27.61 -5.91
N ASP A 276 23.71 28.23 -6.86
CA ASP A 276 23.73 29.66 -7.11
C ASP A 276 22.53 30.40 -6.45
N GLY A 277 21.68 29.63 -5.73
CA GLY A 277 20.48 30.17 -5.04
C GLY A 277 19.32 30.46 -5.95
N LYS A 278 19.23 29.80 -7.10
CA LYS A 278 18.09 29.84 -8.02
C LYS A 278 17.17 28.64 -7.78
N TRP A 279 15.87 28.84 -7.99
CA TRP A 279 14.90 27.78 -7.90
C TRP A 279 15.18 26.73 -8.98
N ILE A 280 15.20 25.43 -8.57
CA ILE A 280 15.35 24.32 -9.50
C ILE A 280 13.98 24.05 -10.12
N GLU A 281 13.93 24.00 -11.44
CA GLU A 281 12.72 23.71 -12.22
C GLU A 281 12.81 22.34 -12.91
N GLY A 282 11.66 21.81 -13.35
CA GLY A 282 11.59 20.60 -14.19
C GLY A 282 11.89 19.30 -13.43
N LEU A 283 11.83 19.29 -12.09
CA LEU A 283 11.97 18.06 -11.33
C LEU A 283 10.82 17.08 -11.65
N ASN A 284 11.15 15.78 -11.69
CA ASN A 284 10.21 14.70 -11.98
C ASN A 284 10.65 13.40 -11.28
N GLU A 285 9.91 12.30 -11.41
CA GLU A 285 10.20 11.01 -10.75
C GLU A 285 11.62 10.48 -11.02
N SER A 286 12.24 10.81 -12.15
CA SER A 286 13.60 10.40 -12.49
C SER A 286 14.70 11.34 -11.98
N SER A 287 14.32 12.50 -11.41
CA SER A 287 15.30 13.47 -10.91
C SER A 287 16.10 12.91 -9.74
N THR A 288 17.38 13.23 -9.68
CA THR A 288 18.31 12.80 -8.63
C THR A 288 18.62 13.89 -7.60
N VAL A 289 18.19 15.14 -7.86
CA VAL A 289 18.40 16.28 -6.99
C VAL A 289 17.11 16.55 -6.23
N TRP A 290 17.14 16.35 -4.90
CA TRP A 290 15.99 16.49 -4.01
C TRP A 290 16.32 17.26 -2.72
N THR A 291 17.45 17.95 -2.68
CA THR A 291 17.87 18.77 -1.56
C THR A 291 18.41 20.10 -2.06
N HIS A 292 18.28 21.15 -1.24
CA HIS A 292 18.93 22.41 -1.53
C HIS A 292 20.44 22.23 -1.65
N GLN A 293 20.98 22.78 -2.71
CA GLN A 293 22.43 22.80 -2.94
C GLN A 293 23.04 24.17 -2.67
N TRP A 294 22.23 25.15 -2.35
CA TRP A 294 22.65 26.52 -2.13
C TRP A 294 23.67 26.62 -0.99
N LYS A 295 24.84 27.20 -1.32
CA LYS A 295 26.00 27.30 -0.40
C LYS A 295 26.40 25.97 0.24
N GLY A 296 26.12 24.86 -0.39
CA GLY A 296 26.44 23.54 0.14
C GLY A 296 25.72 23.14 1.42
N LYS A 297 24.62 23.84 1.77
CA LYS A 297 23.95 23.63 3.06
C LYS A 297 22.80 22.64 3.02
N GLY A 298 22.30 22.26 1.86
CA GLY A 298 21.04 21.49 1.79
C GLY A 298 19.84 22.28 2.35
N SER A 299 18.76 21.61 2.66
CA SER A 299 17.59 22.22 3.32
C SER A 299 17.93 22.63 4.75
N GLN A 300 17.68 23.88 5.10
CA GLN A 300 17.92 24.41 6.44
C GLN A 300 16.61 24.96 7.01
N PRO A 301 16.33 24.77 8.30
CA PRO A 301 15.24 25.44 8.97
C PRO A 301 15.46 26.95 8.96
N GLY A 302 14.36 27.72 8.89
CA GLY A 302 14.40 29.15 8.91
C GLY A 302 13.06 29.77 8.56
N THR A 303 12.96 31.10 8.58
CA THR A 303 11.73 31.86 8.32
C THR A 303 11.78 32.67 7.03
N GLY A 304 12.93 32.73 6.36
CA GLY A 304 13.09 33.40 5.08
C GLY A 304 12.68 32.51 3.90
N LEU A 305 12.38 33.12 2.74
CA LEU A 305 11.97 32.42 1.51
C LEU A 305 12.98 31.37 1.03
N LYS A 306 14.27 31.59 1.25
CA LYS A 306 15.34 30.68 0.86
C LYS A 306 15.74 29.69 1.96
N GLU A 307 15.12 29.82 3.11
CA GLU A 307 15.25 28.92 4.23
C GLU A 307 14.00 28.08 4.29
N THR A 308 14.14 26.79 4.43
CA THR A 308 13.06 25.84 4.22
C THR A 308 12.93 24.87 5.38
N CYS A 309 11.96 23.96 5.32
CA CYS A 309 11.56 23.10 6.43
C CYS A 309 10.96 23.91 7.59
N GLN A 310 10.01 24.78 7.26
CA GLN A 310 9.26 25.53 8.25
C GLN A 310 8.18 24.67 8.87
N PHE A 311 7.97 24.82 10.17
CA PHE A 311 7.03 23.99 10.91
C PHE A 311 5.65 24.67 10.93
N MET A 312 4.70 24.04 10.23
CA MET A 312 3.33 24.52 10.09
C MET A 312 2.40 23.70 10.97
N ILE A 313 1.38 24.37 11.53
CA ILE A 313 0.36 23.72 12.33
C ILE A 313 -1.03 24.27 12.00
N ALA A 314 -2.03 23.39 11.98
CA ALA A 314 -3.45 23.74 11.96
C ALA A 314 -4.16 23.10 13.13
N LYS A 315 -5.22 23.76 13.64
CA LYS A 315 -5.99 23.33 14.80
C LYS A 315 -7.45 23.14 14.42
N SER A 316 -8.05 22.11 14.94
CA SER A 316 -9.51 21.90 14.94
C SER A 316 -10.04 21.84 16.37
N THR A 317 -11.17 22.48 16.63
CA THR A 317 -11.90 22.45 17.92
C THR A 317 -13.27 21.79 17.80
N ASP A 318 -13.58 21.23 16.64
CA ASP A 318 -14.89 20.67 16.28
C ASP A 318 -14.78 19.22 15.75
N ASP A 319 -13.91 18.43 16.37
CA ASP A 319 -13.72 17.01 16.04
C ASP A 319 -13.19 16.77 14.61
N GLY A 320 -12.40 17.71 14.09
CA GLY A 320 -11.79 17.63 12.75
C GLY A 320 -12.74 17.94 11.61
N LEU A 321 -13.87 18.62 11.88
CA LEU A 321 -14.81 19.05 10.83
C LEU A 321 -14.32 20.30 10.12
N SER A 322 -13.69 21.22 10.84
CA SER A 322 -13.04 22.40 10.27
C SER A 322 -11.68 22.66 10.90
N TRP A 323 -10.85 23.43 10.21
CA TRP A 323 -9.46 23.68 10.60
C TRP A 323 -9.13 25.17 10.51
N SER A 324 -8.27 25.63 11.40
CA SER A 324 -7.68 26.96 11.31
C SER A 324 -6.81 27.08 10.05
N PHE A 325 -6.56 28.31 9.62
CA PHE A 325 -5.46 28.54 8.66
C PHE A 325 -4.14 28.03 9.22
N PRO A 326 -3.19 27.60 8.35
CA PRO A 326 -1.87 27.19 8.77
C PRO A 326 -1.13 28.31 9.54
N ASP A 327 -0.65 28.01 10.75
CA ASP A 327 0.23 28.90 11.52
C ASP A 327 1.68 28.39 11.42
N ASN A 328 2.59 29.31 11.08
CA ASN A 328 4.02 29.00 11.05
C ASN A 328 4.61 29.18 12.44
N ILE A 329 4.93 28.10 13.08
CA ILE A 329 5.46 28.10 14.46
C ILE A 329 6.97 27.88 14.54
N THR A 330 7.69 27.88 13.41
CA THR A 330 9.14 27.65 13.36
C THR A 330 9.92 28.53 14.34
N ALA A 331 9.54 29.79 14.49
CA ALA A 331 10.21 30.71 15.43
C ALA A 331 9.82 30.50 16.91
N LYS A 332 8.82 29.63 17.17
CA LYS A 332 8.34 29.32 18.53
C LYS A 332 8.89 28.01 19.07
N THR A 333 9.56 27.23 18.20
CA THR A 333 10.19 25.94 18.51
C THR A 333 11.71 26.03 18.47
#